data_8eb8d91786f718b0fbf66238e85f90f5
#
_entry.id   8eb8d91786f718b0fbf66238e85f90f5
#
_cell.length_a   1.000
_cell.length_b   1.000
_cell.length_c   1.000
_cell.angle_alpha   90.00
_cell.angle_beta   90.00
_cell.angle_gamma   90.00
#
_symmetry.space_group_name_H-M   'P 1'
#
loop_
_entity.id
_entity.type
_entity.pdbx_description
1 polymer ?
#
loop_
_entity_poly.entity_id
_entity_poly.type
_entity_poly.pdbx_seq_one_letter_code
_entity_poly.pdbx_strand_id
1 'polypeptide(L)'
;GKDELTGRLKINWQANDTTVVDMLLLNVDADANSDMWAIDGSLNTLSDKPGVDSQDTNALGLKINHLADGYRFESLSSVTDSDIVVSYDADWSNPESSAPYIYDFFSETKRSRRSFNQEFRWLSNPADFNSDKRFEWVLGLYYLSLDERNDKMDLGIYSNPFSGRSPYVVDSASTNNYDSENTAFFASFDYLISSTTTLSLGLRWEDWQANYNDTYGEVFAPEDQMLGGKLSLLNQWSENTNVYLSVGRGYKSGGFNLGTGLQGTTSDVNLMYDPEYLWNYEMGVNI
;
A
#
# COMPACT_ATOMS: atom_id res chain seq x y z
N GLY A 1 6.83 25.82 2.05
CA GLY A 1 5.64 25.84 1.19
C GLY A 1 5.36 24.45 0.66
N LYS A 2 4.22 24.29 0.02
CA LYS A 2 3.89 23.05 -0.69
C LYS A 2 3.49 23.46 -2.11
N ASP A 3 4.18 22.91 -3.11
CA ASP A 3 3.84 23.02 -4.51
C ASP A 3 3.43 21.63 -5.01
N GLU A 4 2.34 21.56 -5.78
CA GLU A 4 1.86 20.31 -6.35
C GLU A 4 1.29 20.56 -7.73
N LEU A 5 1.76 19.83 -8.71
CA LEU A 5 1.21 19.80 -10.06
C LEU A 5 0.73 18.37 -10.37
N THR A 6 -0.56 18.23 -10.60
CA THR A 6 -1.15 16.96 -11.00
C THR A 6 -1.75 17.06 -12.39
N GLY A 7 -1.23 16.26 -13.32
CA GLY A 7 -1.74 16.08 -14.67
C GLY A 7 -2.50 14.75 -14.79
N ARG A 8 -3.73 14.78 -15.34
CA ARG A 8 -4.54 13.58 -15.54
C ARG A 8 -5.23 13.60 -16.89
N LEU A 9 -5.00 12.57 -17.71
CA LEU A 9 -5.73 12.33 -18.96
C LEU A 9 -6.52 11.04 -18.85
N LYS A 10 -7.82 11.11 -19.17
CA LYS A 10 -8.69 9.94 -19.28
C LYS A 10 -9.21 9.83 -20.71
N ILE A 11 -9.12 8.62 -21.24
CA ILE A 11 -9.65 8.29 -22.57
C ILE A 11 -10.64 7.15 -22.38
N ASN A 12 -11.87 7.34 -22.85
CA ASN A 12 -12.87 6.29 -22.97
C ASN A 12 -13.09 6.03 -24.46
N TRP A 13 -12.90 4.79 -24.88
CA TRP A 13 -13.02 4.37 -26.24
C TRP A 13 -13.96 3.20 -26.39
N GLN A 14 -15.07 3.44 -27.11
CA GLN A 14 -15.99 2.40 -27.54
C GLN A 14 -15.41 1.72 -28.76
N ALA A 15 -14.68 0.60 -28.58
CA ALA A 15 -14.00 -0.11 -29.66
C ALA A 15 -15.01 -0.79 -30.61
N ASN A 16 -16.10 -1.29 -30.06
CA ASN A 16 -17.27 -1.84 -30.77
C ASN A 16 -18.47 -1.90 -29.84
N ASP A 17 -19.62 -2.50 -30.28
CA ASP A 17 -20.86 -2.55 -29.52
C ASP A 17 -20.75 -3.33 -28.19
N THR A 18 -19.74 -4.20 -28.06
CA THR A 18 -19.55 -5.05 -26.88
C THR A 18 -18.26 -4.75 -26.11
N THR A 19 -17.41 -3.85 -26.58
CA THR A 19 -16.07 -3.63 -26.00
C THR A 19 -15.82 -2.14 -25.73
N VAL A 20 -15.54 -1.82 -24.49
CA VAL A 20 -15.14 -0.49 -24.03
C VAL A 20 -13.75 -0.56 -23.43
N VAL A 21 -12.91 0.39 -23.78
CA VAL A 21 -11.54 0.55 -23.27
C VAL A 21 -11.44 1.90 -22.58
N ASP A 22 -11.06 1.88 -21.30
CA ASP A 22 -10.75 3.07 -20.51
C ASP A 22 -9.23 3.13 -20.30
N MET A 23 -8.62 4.26 -20.57
CA MET A 23 -7.22 4.53 -20.29
C MET A 23 -7.08 5.74 -19.37
N LEU A 24 -6.20 5.64 -18.39
CA LEU A 24 -5.82 6.70 -17.47
C LEU A 24 -4.30 6.92 -17.56
N LEU A 25 -3.89 8.15 -17.82
CA LEU A 25 -2.54 8.63 -17.60
C LEU A 25 -2.55 9.61 -16.46
N LEU A 26 -1.64 9.44 -15.51
CA LEU A 26 -1.49 10.30 -14.34
C LEU A 26 -0.01 10.65 -14.18
N ASN A 27 0.25 11.94 -13.97
CA ASN A 27 1.53 12.46 -13.49
C ASN A 27 1.25 13.30 -12.24
N VAL A 28 2.06 13.10 -11.21
CA VAL A 28 2.05 13.89 -9.97
C VAL A 28 3.47 14.35 -9.73
N ASP A 29 3.65 15.65 -9.63
CA ASP A 29 4.89 16.31 -9.21
C ASP A 29 4.55 17.13 -7.96
N ALA A 30 5.08 16.71 -6.83
CA ALA A 30 4.81 17.33 -5.54
C ALA A 30 6.13 17.66 -4.84
N ASP A 31 6.24 18.87 -4.34
CA ASP A 31 7.39 19.36 -3.59
C ASP A 31 6.92 20.10 -2.34
N ALA A 32 7.43 19.68 -1.19
CA ALA A 32 7.11 20.27 0.09
C ALA A 32 8.36 20.32 0.97
N ASN A 33 8.36 21.24 1.94
CA ASN A 33 9.37 21.27 2.99
C ASN A 33 8.96 20.30 4.11
N SER A 34 9.90 19.52 4.64
CA SER A 34 9.66 18.55 5.71
C SER A 34 9.95 19.06 7.12
N ASP A 35 10.65 20.21 7.26
CA ASP A 35 11.01 20.75 8.57
C ASP A 35 9.83 21.45 9.25
N MET A 36 9.09 20.69 10.04
CA MET A 36 7.90 21.16 10.76
C MET A 36 8.08 21.21 12.28
N TRP A 37 9.28 20.87 12.79
CA TRP A 37 9.56 20.83 14.20
C TRP A 37 10.31 22.08 14.68
N ALA A 38 9.88 22.61 15.82
CA ALA A 38 10.58 23.64 16.56
C ALA A 38 10.95 23.08 17.93
N ILE A 39 12.25 23.02 18.24
CA ILE A 39 12.77 22.43 19.48
C ILE A 39 12.27 23.15 20.73
N ASP A 40 11.92 24.42 20.61
CA ASP A 40 11.42 25.29 21.67
C ASP A 40 9.87 25.29 21.76
N GLY A 41 9.17 24.52 20.92
CA GLY A 41 7.73 24.48 20.82
C GLY A 41 7.11 25.75 20.21
N SER A 42 7.89 26.62 19.60
CA SER A 42 7.42 27.81 18.88
C SER A 42 6.84 27.43 17.50
N LEU A 43 6.32 28.42 16.76
CA LEU A 43 5.90 28.23 15.37
C LEU A 43 7.01 28.53 14.34
N ASN A 44 8.23 28.83 14.81
CA ASN A 44 9.39 29.09 13.98
C ASN A 44 10.36 27.94 14.08
N THR A 45 10.72 27.34 12.96
CA THR A 45 11.78 26.34 12.89
C THR A 45 13.13 27.01 13.04
N LEU A 46 14.06 26.37 13.74
CA LEU A 46 15.46 26.80 13.88
C LEU A 46 16.38 26.06 12.92
N SER A 47 15.82 25.19 12.08
CA SER A 47 16.55 24.38 11.12
C SER A 47 17.39 25.24 10.18
N ASP A 48 18.69 24.90 10.05
CA ASP A 48 19.62 25.52 9.11
C ASP A 48 19.85 24.68 7.83
N LYS A 49 19.31 23.45 7.81
CA LYS A 49 19.31 22.54 6.67
C LYS A 49 17.87 22.12 6.31
N PRO A 50 17.09 23.05 5.72
CA PRO A 50 15.70 22.77 5.39
C PRO A 50 15.56 21.46 4.61
N GLY A 51 14.67 20.59 5.08
CA GLY A 51 14.40 19.33 4.43
C GLY A 51 13.44 19.45 3.26
N VAL A 52 13.35 18.37 2.51
CA VAL A 52 12.49 18.22 1.34
C VAL A 52 11.59 16.98 1.54
N ASP A 53 10.34 17.09 1.12
CA ASP A 53 9.42 15.97 0.93
C ASP A 53 8.87 16.10 -0.50
N SER A 54 9.52 15.44 -1.44
CA SER A 54 9.17 15.50 -2.86
C SER A 54 8.80 14.13 -3.42
N GLN A 55 7.90 14.15 -4.39
CA GLN A 55 7.44 12.96 -5.08
C GLN A 55 7.19 13.27 -6.56
N ASP A 56 7.82 12.52 -7.46
CA ASP A 56 7.47 12.43 -8.87
C ASP A 56 6.86 11.05 -9.14
N THR A 57 5.63 11.01 -9.63
CA THR A 57 4.92 9.76 -9.89
C THR A 57 4.28 9.79 -11.26
N ASN A 58 4.56 8.76 -12.04
CA ASN A 58 3.93 8.48 -13.31
C ASN A 58 3.12 7.20 -13.23
N ALA A 59 1.86 7.23 -13.68
CA ALA A 59 1.02 6.03 -13.69
C ALA A 59 0.23 5.91 -14.99
N LEU A 60 0.10 4.66 -15.45
CA LEU A 60 -0.75 4.24 -16.55
C LEU A 60 -1.74 3.20 -16.02
N GLY A 61 -3.02 3.41 -16.26
CA GLY A 61 -4.09 2.44 -16.03
C GLY A 61 -4.82 2.13 -17.34
N LEU A 62 -5.13 0.86 -17.55
CA LEU A 62 -5.91 0.35 -18.66
C LEU A 62 -7.01 -0.57 -18.14
N LYS A 63 -8.26 -0.27 -18.48
CA LYS A 63 -9.40 -1.15 -18.22
C LYS A 63 -10.08 -1.53 -19.52
N ILE A 64 -10.28 -2.80 -19.73
CA ILE A 64 -11.03 -3.34 -20.87
C ILE A 64 -12.27 -4.04 -20.30
N ASN A 65 -13.45 -3.64 -20.80
CA ASN A 65 -14.72 -4.30 -20.53
C ASN A 65 -15.21 -4.92 -21.82
N HIS A 66 -15.50 -6.21 -21.80
CA HIS A 66 -16.05 -6.92 -22.93
C HIS A 66 -17.30 -7.69 -22.52
N LEU A 67 -18.42 -7.38 -23.17
CA LEU A 67 -19.68 -8.09 -23.00
C LEU A 67 -19.74 -9.26 -23.97
N ALA A 68 -19.72 -10.49 -23.46
CA ALA A 68 -19.91 -11.73 -24.22
C ALA A 68 -21.29 -12.31 -23.97
N ASP A 69 -21.63 -13.36 -24.72
CA ASP A 69 -22.88 -14.08 -24.46
C ASP A 69 -22.82 -14.78 -23.10
N GLY A 70 -23.69 -14.37 -22.18
CA GLY A 70 -23.85 -14.96 -20.86
C GLY A 70 -22.83 -14.53 -19.79
N TYR A 71 -21.82 -13.72 -20.12
CA TYR A 71 -20.88 -13.17 -19.13
C TYR A 71 -20.26 -11.86 -19.59
N ARG A 72 -19.69 -11.11 -18.65
CA ARG A 72 -18.84 -9.96 -18.88
C ARG A 72 -17.41 -10.30 -18.48
N PHE A 73 -16.46 -9.93 -19.31
CA PHE A 73 -15.03 -10.00 -19.01
C PHE A 73 -14.48 -8.60 -18.73
N GLU A 74 -13.70 -8.47 -17.68
CA GLU A 74 -12.97 -7.25 -17.36
C GLU A 74 -11.47 -7.57 -17.21
N SER A 75 -10.63 -6.73 -17.81
CA SER A 75 -9.19 -6.72 -17.59
C SER A 75 -8.78 -5.36 -17.04
N LEU A 76 -8.07 -5.33 -15.92
CA LEU A 76 -7.55 -4.12 -15.30
C LEU A 76 -6.03 -4.27 -15.20
N SER A 77 -5.29 -3.37 -15.85
CA SER A 77 -3.84 -3.32 -15.80
C SER A 77 -3.40 -1.96 -15.30
N SER A 78 -2.39 -1.90 -14.44
CA SER A 78 -1.76 -0.64 -14.08
C SER A 78 -0.25 -0.79 -13.87
N VAL A 79 0.47 0.26 -14.22
CA VAL A 79 1.90 0.45 -13.92
C VAL A 79 2.03 1.79 -13.23
N THR A 80 2.79 1.81 -12.15
CA THR A 80 3.15 3.05 -11.45
C THR A 80 4.66 3.07 -11.22
N ASP A 81 5.27 4.21 -11.47
CA ASP A 81 6.68 4.50 -11.23
C ASP A 81 6.76 5.76 -10.37
N SER A 82 7.49 5.73 -9.27
CA SER A 82 7.55 6.83 -8.31
C SER A 82 8.95 7.00 -7.77
N ASP A 83 9.48 8.23 -7.87
CA ASP A 83 10.68 8.68 -7.19
C ASP A 83 10.28 9.62 -6.04
N ILE A 84 10.75 9.31 -4.83
CA ILE A 84 10.39 10.01 -3.60
C ILE A 84 11.68 10.40 -2.88
N VAL A 85 11.80 11.65 -2.47
CA VAL A 85 12.91 12.12 -1.65
C VAL A 85 12.35 12.72 -0.38
N VAL A 86 12.80 12.20 0.76
CA VAL A 86 12.50 12.76 2.07
C VAL A 86 13.82 13.08 2.75
N SER A 87 14.03 14.35 3.09
CA SER A 87 15.16 14.79 3.87
C SER A 87 14.72 15.72 4.98
N TYR A 88 15.47 15.79 6.04
CA TYR A 88 15.17 16.67 7.16
C TYR A 88 16.44 17.00 7.95
N ASP A 89 16.41 18.17 8.61
CA ASP A 89 17.35 18.54 9.65
C ASP A 89 17.08 17.66 10.88
N ALA A 90 18.01 16.73 11.16
CA ALA A 90 17.81 15.73 12.19
C ALA A 90 18.11 16.23 13.61
N ASP A 91 18.62 17.44 13.76
CA ASP A 91 18.84 18.11 15.04
C ASP A 91 17.85 19.25 15.31
N TRP A 92 17.11 19.71 14.30
CA TRP A 92 16.08 20.77 14.37
C TRP A 92 16.62 22.10 14.92
N SER A 93 17.91 22.37 14.77
CA SER A 93 18.58 23.47 15.37
C SER A 93 19.43 24.26 14.36
N ASN A 94 20.23 25.18 14.85
CA ASN A 94 21.25 25.89 14.10
C ASN A 94 22.46 26.18 15.00
N PRO A 95 23.61 26.60 14.44
CA PRO A 95 24.81 26.87 15.21
C PRO A 95 24.63 27.86 16.36
N GLU A 96 23.69 28.82 16.26
CA GLU A 96 23.46 29.81 17.31
C GLU A 96 22.69 29.20 18.49
N SER A 97 21.66 28.39 18.17
CA SER A 97 20.78 27.76 19.19
C SER A 97 21.49 26.62 19.92
N SER A 98 22.43 25.94 19.30
CA SER A 98 23.20 24.84 19.88
C SER A 98 24.49 25.29 20.57
N ALA A 99 24.96 26.56 20.38
CA ALA A 99 26.18 27.07 20.97
C ALA A 99 26.17 26.90 22.49
N PRO A 100 27.31 26.54 23.12
CA PRO A 100 28.67 26.39 22.57
C PRO A 100 28.98 24.99 21.98
N TYR A 101 27.98 24.12 21.90
CA TYR A 101 28.10 22.78 21.33
C TYR A 101 28.05 22.88 19.80
N ILE A 102 28.73 21.96 19.12
CA ILE A 102 28.41 21.66 17.72
C ILE A 102 27.40 20.51 17.76
N TYR A 103 26.22 20.74 17.20
CA TYR A 103 25.16 19.75 17.09
C TYR A 103 24.50 19.97 15.74
N ASP A 104 24.87 19.15 14.76
CA ASP A 104 24.55 19.35 13.36
C ASP A 104 24.34 17.97 12.71
N PHE A 105 23.09 17.63 12.39
CA PHE A 105 22.71 16.34 11.82
C PHE A 105 21.72 16.51 10.67
N PHE A 106 21.87 15.70 9.66
CA PHE A 106 21.01 15.68 8.48
C PHE A 106 20.72 14.25 8.06
N SER A 107 19.48 13.98 7.63
CA SER A 107 19.08 12.69 7.08
C SER A 107 18.35 12.88 5.75
N GLU A 108 18.70 12.03 4.78
CA GLU A 108 18.03 11.97 3.47
C GLU A 108 17.72 10.51 3.12
N THR A 109 16.53 10.26 2.61
CA THR A 109 16.13 8.98 2.02
C THR A 109 15.60 9.23 0.62
N LYS A 110 16.18 8.56 -0.37
CA LYS A 110 15.69 8.50 -1.74
C LYS A 110 15.08 7.14 -1.96
N ARG A 111 13.84 7.12 -2.43
CA ARG A 111 13.09 5.90 -2.72
C ARG A 111 12.67 5.91 -4.17
N SER A 112 13.00 4.84 -4.87
CA SER A 112 12.44 4.54 -6.19
C SER A 112 11.53 3.33 -6.05
N ARG A 113 10.29 3.44 -6.52
CA ARG A 113 9.28 2.39 -6.42
C ARG A 113 8.61 2.19 -7.76
N ARG A 114 8.54 0.94 -8.18
CA ARG A 114 7.78 0.52 -9.36
C ARG A 114 6.78 -0.56 -8.98
N SER A 115 5.55 -0.43 -9.46
CA SER A 115 4.54 -1.47 -9.30
C SER A 115 3.84 -1.78 -10.61
N PHE A 116 3.53 -3.06 -10.80
CA PHE A 116 2.67 -3.57 -11.84
C PHE A 116 1.52 -4.35 -11.23
N ASN A 117 0.31 -4.07 -11.69
CA ASN A 117 -0.90 -4.73 -11.22
C ASN A 117 -1.69 -5.23 -12.43
N GLN A 118 -2.17 -6.48 -12.36
CA GLN A 118 -3.04 -7.09 -13.36
C GLN A 118 -4.19 -7.82 -12.67
N GLU A 119 -5.41 -7.53 -13.09
CA GLU A 119 -6.59 -8.26 -12.63
C GLU A 119 -7.46 -8.65 -13.82
N PHE A 120 -7.89 -9.90 -13.83
CA PHE A 120 -8.88 -10.43 -14.76
C PHE A 120 -10.11 -10.84 -13.97
N ARG A 121 -11.30 -10.43 -14.46
CA ARG A 121 -12.58 -10.81 -13.88
C ARG A 121 -13.49 -11.33 -14.95
N TRP A 122 -14.15 -12.43 -14.63
CA TRP A 122 -15.31 -12.95 -15.35
C TRP A 122 -16.51 -12.80 -14.43
N LEU A 123 -17.56 -12.19 -14.93
CA LEU A 123 -18.76 -11.88 -14.15
C LEU A 123 -20.00 -12.39 -14.90
N SER A 124 -20.98 -12.88 -14.17
CA SER A 124 -22.31 -13.12 -14.75
C SER A 124 -22.87 -11.81 -15.31
N ASN A 125 -23.68 -11.91 -16.35
CA ASN A 125 -24.32 -10.72 -16.91
C ASN A 125 -25.43 -10.22 -15.96
N PRO A 126 -25.40 -8.99 -15.43
CA PRO A 126 -26.41 -8.46 -14.52
C PRO A 126 -27.83 -8.44 -15.11
N ALA A 127 -27.94 -8.30 -16.44
CA ALA A 127 -29.22 -8.34 -17.14
C ALA A 127 -29.92 -9.72 -17.05
N ASP A 128 -29.15 -10.74 -16.73
CA ASP A 128 -29.65 -12.11 -16.57
C ASP A 128 -30.13 -12.43 -15.14
N PHE A 129 -29.82 -11.53 -14.16
CA PHE A 129 -30.24 -11.71 -12.78
C PHE A 129 -31.71 -11.27 -12.60
N ASN A 130 -32.60 -12.21 -12.66
CA ASN A 130 -34.02 -12.01 -12.47
C ASN A 130 -34.62 -13.23 -11.76
N SER A 131 -35.95 -13.24 -11.54
CA SER A 131 -36.66 -14.35 -10.87
C SER A 131 -36.43 -15.74 -11.47
N ASP A 132 -35.97 -15.80 -12.71
CA ASP A 132 -35.68 -17.06 -13.42
C ASP A 132 -34.20 -17.46 -13.31
N LYS A 133 -33.30 -16.49 -13.20
CA LYS A 133 -31.83 -16.70 -12.99
C LYS A 133 -31.46 -16.19 -11.61
N ARG A 134 -31.36 -17.12 -10.65
CA ARG A 134 -31.16 -16.83 -9.21
C ARG A 134 -29.71 -16.77 -8.78
N PHE A 135 -28.77 -16.66 -9.72
CA PHE A 135 -27.36 -16.84 -9.44
C PHE A 135 -26.53 -15.76 -10.12
N GLU A 136 -25.78 -14.99 -9.33
CA GLU A 136 -24.72 -14.10 -9.78
C GLU A 136 -23.37 -14.64 -9.35
N TRP A 137 -22.35 -14.40 -10.14
CA TRP A 137 -21.01 -14.86 -9.83
C TRP A 137 -19.95 -13.93 -10.39
N VAL A 138 -18.81 -13.91 -9.70
CA VAL A 138 -17.55 -13.29 -10.11
C VAL A 138 -16.45 -14.32 -9.90
N LEU A 139 -15.59 -14.51 -10.91
CA LEU A 139 -14.35 -15.25 -10.80
C LEU A 139 -13.22 -14.29 -11.17
N GLY A 140 -12.11 -14.34 -10.45
CA GLY A 140 -11.00 -13.43 -10.70
C GLY A 140 -9.63 -14.03 -10.49
N LEU A 141 -8.69 -13.48 -11.23
CA LEU A 141 -7.26 -13.67 -11.10
C LEU A 141 -6.62 -12.33 -10.82
N TYR A 142 -5.69 -12.29 -9.90
CA TYR A 142 -4.97 -11.08 -9.51
C TYR A 142 -3.47 -11.36 -9.46
N TYR A 143 -2.70 -10.41 -9.95
CA TYR A 143 -1.25 -10.38 -9.83
C TYR A 143 -0.78 -8.98 -9.49
N LEU A 144 0.15 -8.86 -8.55
CA LEU A 144 0.86 -7.64 -8.21
C LEU A 144 2.36 -7.95 -8.15
N SER A 145 3.17 -7.08 -8.72
CA SER A 145 4.62 -7.01 -8.51
C SER A 145 4.97 -5.61 -8.01
N LEU A 146 5.80 -5.54 -7.00
CA LEU A 146 6.31 -4.31 -6.41
C LEU A 146 7.83 -4.42 -6.27
N ASP A 147 8.55 -3.47 -6.83
CA ASP A 147 10.00 -3.29 -6.67
C ASP A 147 10.25 -1.95 -5.97
N GLU A 148 11.01 -1.96 -4.91
CA GLU A 148 11.36 -0.76 -4.16
C GLU A 148 12.84 -0.76 -3.78
N ARG A 149 13.51 0.36 -4.04
CA ARG A 149 14.87 0.65 -3.61
C ARG A 149 14.88 1.89 -2.74
N ASN A 150 15.53 1.81 -1.59
CA ASN A 150 15.76 2.93 -0.71
C ASN A 150 17.27 3.16 -0.54
N ASP A 151 17.72 4.37 -0.84
CA ASP A 151 19.06 4.84 -0.57
C ASP A 151 18.98 5.89 0.56
N LYS A 152 19.57 5.58 1.72
CA LYS A 152 19.56 6.43 2.91
C LYS A 152 20.97 6.97 3.18
N MET A 153 21.04 8.24 3.53
CA MET A 153 22.27 8.93 3.96
C MET A 153 21.99 9.66 5.28
N ASP A 154 22.84 9.41 6.26
CA ASP A 154 22.84 10.15 7.53
C ASP A 154 24.21 10.80 7.72
N LEU A 155 24.23 12.12 7.87
CA LEU A 155 25.40 12.91 8.14
C LEU A 155 25.25 13.63 9.47
N GLY A 156 26.33 13.79 10.23
CA GLY A 156 26.25 14.58 11.44
C GLY A 156 27.54 14.72 12.21
N ILE A 157 27.55 15.72 13.07
CA ILE A 157 28.66 15.98 14.00
C ILE A 157 28.08 16.47 15.33
N TYR A 158 28.56 15.88 16.43
CA TYR A 158 28.37 16.37 17.78
C TYR A 158 29.72 16.64 18.43
N SER A 159 29.92 17.84 18.99
CA SER A 159 31.10 18.18 19.77
C SER A 159 30.72 18.99 21.02
N ASN A 160 31.25 18.55 22.15
CA ASN A 160 31.16 19.25 23.40
C ASN A 160 32.54 19.87 23.73
N PRO A 161 32.73 21.20 23.65
CA PRO A 161 34.02 21.84 23.85
C PRO A 161 34.58 21.70 25.29
N PHE A 162 33.73 21.32 26.24
CA PHE A 162 34.12 21.17 27.66
C PHE A 162 34.42 19.71 28.05
N SER A 163 34.18 18.75 27.16
CA SER A 163 34.35 17.34 27.49
C SER A 163 35.76 16.80 27.40
N GLY A 164 36.64 17.49 26.67
CA GLY A 164 37.96 16.99 26.30
C GLY A 164 37.93 15.75 25.40
N ARG A 165 36.78 15.38 24.87
CA ARG A 165 36.59 14.23 23.95
C ARG A 165 36.63 14.71 22.51
N SER A 166 37.05 13.83 21.62
CA SER A 166 36.92 14.05 20.17
C SER A 166 35.45 14.16 19.77
N PRO A 167 35.12 14.92 18.71
CA PRO A 167 33.80 14.98 18.15
C PRO A 167 33.29 13.57 17.76
N TYR A 168 32.01 13.37 17.97
CA TYR A 168 31.27 12.21 17.41
C TYR A 168 30.81 12.59 16.00
N VAL A 169 31.16 11.79 15.02
CA VAL A 169 30.83 12.05 13.61
C VAL A 169 29.99 10.87 13.09
N VAL A 170 28.92 11.20 12.40
CA VAL A 170 28.10 10.25 11.62
C VAL A 170 28.35 10.58 10.13
N ASP A 171 28.72 9.57 9.38
CA ASP A 171 28.84 9.59 7.92
C ASP A 171 28.50 8.19 7.46
N SER A 172 27.22 7.96 7.23
CA SER A 172 26.71 6.64 6.89
C SER A 172 25.81 6.69 5.67
N ALA A 173 25.97 5.71 4.80
CA ALA A 173 25.10 5.46 3.67
C ALA A 173 24.66 4.00 3.69
N SER A 174 23.39 3.78 3.44
CA SER A 174 22.82 2.45 3.33
C SER A 174 21.85 2.36 2.17
N THR A 175 21.79 1.19 1.57
CA THR A 175 20.81 0.87 0.53
C THR A 175 20.07 -0.37 0.95
N ASN A 176 18.77 -0.39 0.72
CA ASN A 176 17.99 -1.61 0.77
C ASN A 176 17.14 -1.77 -0.49
N ASN A 177 16.89 -3.02 -0.85
CA ASN A 177 15.98 -3.40 -1.93
C ASN A 177 14.90 -4.30 -1.34
N TYR A 178 13.68 -4.06 -1.78
CA TYR A 178 12.51 -4.84 -1.41
C TYR A 178 11.71 -5.14 -2.67
N ASP A 179 11.52 -6.44 -2.94
CA ASP A 179 10.69 -6.93 -4.03
C ASP A 179 9.55 -7.75 -3.44
N SER A 180 8.34 -7.61 -3.95
CA SER A 180 7.25 -8.49 -3.57
C SER A 180 6.37 -8.86 -4.75
N GLU A 181 5.88 -10.10 -4.74
CA GLU A 181 4.92 -10.61 -5.69
C GLU A 181 3.72 -11.19 -4.95
N ASN A 182 2.56 -11.01 -5.56
CA ASN A 182 1.31 -11.49 -5.01
C ASN A 182 0.45 -12.04 -6.15
N THR A 183 0.04 -13.29 -6.03
CA THR A 183 -0.89 -13.95 -6.96
C THR A 183 -2.12 -14.41 -6.20
N ALA A 184 -3.31 -14.08 -6.68
CA ALA A 184 -4.53 -14.53 -6.03
C ALA A 184 -5.59 -15.03 -7.01
N PHE A 185 -6.37 -16.00 -6.54
CA PHE A 185 -7.62 -16.45 -7.14
C PHE A 185 -8.76 -16.07 -6.21
N PHE A 186 -9.81 -15.49 -6.76
CA PHE A 186 -10.98 -15.18 -5.97
C PHE A 186 -12.28 -15.51 -6.71
N ALA A 187 -13.31 -15.82 -5.92
CA ALA A 187 -14.65 -16.08 -6.42
C ALA A 187 -15.67 -15.48 -5.48
N SER A 188 -16.77 -14.98 -6.03
CA SER A 188 -17.96 -14.55 -5.30
C SER A 188 -19.19 -15.11 -5.97
N PHE A 189 -20.14 -15.57 -5.17
CA PHE A 189 -21.39 -16.17 -5.61
C PHE A 189 -22.53 -15.61 -4.78
N ASP A 190 -23.55 -15.08 -5.44
CA ASP A 190 -24.81 -14.66 -4.84
C ASP A 190 -25.96 -15.53 -5.35
N TYR A 191 -26.71 -16.13 -4.44
CA TYR A 191 -27.83 -17.00 -4.73
C TYR A 191 -29.11 -16.51 -4.08
N LEU A 192 -30.13 -16.24 -4.89
CA LEU A 192 -31.48 -15.94 -4.43
C LEU A 192 -32.18 -17.22 -3.97
N ILE A 193 -32.18 -17.46 -2.66
CA ILE A 193 -32.93 -18.57 -2.05
C ILE A 193 -34.44 -18.35 -2.25
N SER A 194 -34.88 -17.10 -2.08
CA SER A 194 -36.27 -16.65 -2.33
C SER A 194 -36.24 -15.22 -2.89
N SER A 195 -37.40 -14.64 -3.19
CA SER A 195 -37.51 -13.24 -3.62
C SER A 195 -37.02 -12.22 -2.59
N THR A 196 -36.87 -12.65 -1.32
CA THR A 196 -36.48 -11.78 -0.21
C THR A 196 -35.19 -12.23 0.49
N THR A 197 -34.57 -13.35 0.08
CA THR A 197 -33.46 -13.95 0.79
C THR A 197 -32.31 -14.24 -0.17
N THR A 198 -31.15 -13.67 0.09
CA THR A 198 -29.90 -13.87 -0.67
C THR A 198 -28.86 -14.53 0.21
N LEU A 199 -28.25 -15.59 -0.30
CA LEU A 199 -27.05 -16.20 0.26
C LEU A 199 -25.85 -15.78 -0.58
N SER A 200 -24.82 -15.21 0.08
CA SER A 200 -23.58 -14.78 -0.57
C SER A 200 -22.39 -15.58 -0.02
N LEU A 201 -21.55 -16.05 -0.92
CA LEU A 201 -20.28 -16.73 -0.60
C LEU A 201 -19.15 -16.03 -1.35
N GLY A 202 -18.13 -15.58 -0.64
CA GLY A 202 -16.87 -15.06 -1.20
C GLY A 202 -15.69 -15.89 -0.71
N LEU A 203 -14.76 -16.19 -1.60
CA LEU A 203 -13.51 -16.91 -1.30
C LEU A 203 -12.34 -16.21 -2.00
N ARG A 204 -11.17 -16.17 -1.35
CA ARG A 204 -9.90 -15.70 -1.93
C ARG A 204 -8.77 -16.55 -1.39
N TRP A 205 -8.03 -17.16 -2.28
CA TRP A 205 -6.72 -17.76 -2.02
C TRP A 205 -5.64 -16.84 -2.56
N GLU A 206 -4.57 -16.69 -1.83
CA GLU A 206 -3.48 -15.77 -2.13
C GLU A 206 -2.14 -16.42 -1.82
N ASP A 207 -1.22 -16.30 -2.75
CA ASP A 207 0.18 -16.68 -2.64
C ASP A 207 1.01 -15.39 -2.71
N TRP A 208 1.71 -15.10 -1.62
CA TRP A 208 2.52 -13.90 -1.47
C TRP A 208 3.95 -14.28 -1.13
N GLN A 209 4.89 -13.61 -1.77
CA GLN A 209 6.31 -13.72 -1.49
C GLN A 209 6.96 -12.35 -1.51
N ALA A 210 8.03 -12.17 -0.73
CA ALA A 210 8.85 -10.97 -0.75
C ALA A 210 10.33 -11.32 -0.58
N ASN A 211 11.20 -10.44 -1.08
CA ASN A 211 12.62 -10.49 -0.87
C ASN A 211 13.11 -9.14 -0.38
N TYR A 212 14.00 -9.17 0.59
CA TYR A 212 14.66 -7.98 1.12
C TYR A 212 16.15 -8.25 1.25
N ASN A 213 16.95 -7.26 0.89
CA ASN A 213 18.38 -7.23 1.19
C ASN A 213 18.85 -5.80 1.44
N ASP A 214 19.89 -5.66 2.26
CA ASP A 214 20.47 -4.37 2.55
C ASP A 214 22.02 -4.39 2.60
N THR A 215 22.59 -3.20 2.74
CA THR A 215 24.05 -2.97 2.83
C THR A 215 24.68 -3.58 4.09
N TYR A 216 23.89 -3.89 5.11
CA TYR A 216 24.36 -4.47 6.37
C TYR A 216 24.42 -5.98 6.32
N GLY A 217 23.94 -6.58 5.21
CA GLY A 217 23.94 -8.03 4.99
C GLY A 217 22.71 -8.74 5.52
N GLU A 218 21.66 -7.97 5.90
CA GLU A 218 20.37 -8.56 6.24
C GLU A 218 19.67 -9.04 4.96
N VAL A 219 19.12 -10.25 5.01
CA VAL A 219 18.39 -10.87 3.91
C VAL A 219 17.15 -11.57 4.46
N PHE A 220 15.98 -11.24 3.93
CA PHE A 220 14.71 -11.88 4.27
C PHE A 220 13.98 -12.31 3.00
N ALA A 221 13.37 -13.47 3.02
CA ALA A 221 12.59 -14.00 1.91
C ALA A 221 11.32 -14.72 2.45
N PRO A 222 10.38 -13.97 3.06
CA PRO A 222 9.12 -14.55 3.53
C PRO A 222 8.21 -14.94 2.38
N GLU A 223 7.49 -16.05 2.54
CA GLU A 223 6.46 -16.54 1.65
C GLU A 223 5.25 -17.03 2.45
N ASP A 224 4.04 -16.72 2.01
CA ASP A 224 2.82 -17.11 2.70
C ASP A 224 1.71 -17.49 1.73
N GLN A 225 0.99 -18.55 2.06
CA GLN A 225 -0.26 -18.92 1.40
C GLN A 225 -1.45 -18.68 2.32
N MET A 226 -2.37 -17.86 1.87
CA MET A 226 -3.47 -17.40 2.70
C MET A 226 -4.80 -17.74 2.05
N LEU A 227 -5.77 -18.11 2.90
CA LEU A 227 -7.15 -18.34 2.49
C LEU A 227 -8.09 -17.46 3.32
N GLY A 228 -8.83 -16.60 2.67
CA GLY A 228 -9.92 -15.83 3.26
C GLY A 228 -11.26 -16.11 2.61
N GLY A 229 -12.33 -15.70 3.27
CA GLY A 229 -13.66 -15.84 2.72
C GLY A 229 -14.73 -15.26 3.61
N LYS A 230 -15.93 -15.14 3.05
CA LYS A 230 -17.12 -14.65 3.75
C LYS A 230 -18.34 -15.44 3.30
N LEU A 231 -19.16 -15.83 4.25
CA LEU A 231 -20.52 -16.34 4.03
C LEU A 231 -21.50 -15.37 4.69
N SER A 232 -22.52 -14.96 3.95
CA SER A 232 -23.56 -14.08 4.49
C SER A 232 -24.95 -14.47 3.98
N LEU A 233 -25.92 -14.25 4.84
CA LEU A 233 -27.34 -14.41 4.55
C LEU A 233 -28.02 -13.06 4.79
N LEU A 234 -28.66 -12.52 3.76
CA LEU A 234 -29.45 -11.30 3.81
C LEU A 234 -30.93 -11.67 3.59
N ASN A 235 -31.80 -11.19 4.47
CA ASN A 235 -33.24 -11.34 4.30
C ASN A 235 -33.93 -9.97 4.38
N GLN A 236 -34.70 -9.62 3.36
CA GLN A 236 -35.60 -8.49 3.35
C GLN A 236 -36.88 -8.88 4.11
N TRP A 237 -36.93 -8.54 5.42
CA TRP A 237 -38.05 -8.89 6.32
C TRP A 237 -39.31 -8.08 5.98
N SER A 238 -39.18 -6.83 5.57
CA SER A 238 -40.25 -5.96 5.09
C SER A 238 -39.74 -5.00 4.02
N GLU A 239 -40.59 -4.13 3.47
CA GLU A 239 -40.18 -3.12 2.47
C GLU A 239 -39.03 -2.20 2.97
N ASN A 240 -38.95 -1.93 4.27
CA ASN A 240 -38.01 -1.04 4.89
C ASN A 240 -37.03 -1.73 5.86
N THR A 241 -37.11 -3.05 6.03
CA THR A 241 -36.33 -3.76 7.03
C THR A 241 -35.52 -4.89 6.41
N ASN A 242 -34.22 -4.85 6.56
CA ASN A 242 -33.33 -5.94 6.20
C ASN A 242 -32.64 -6.51 7.44
N VAL A 243 -32.57 -7.85 7.50
CA VAL A 243 -31.84 -8.60 8.53
C VAL A 243 -30.68 -9.34 7.86
N TYR A 244 -29.49 -9.30 8.45
CA TYR A 244 -28.37 -10.06 7.91
C TYR A 244 -27.58 -10.78 8.99
N LEU A 245 -26.95 -11.87 8.56
CA LEU A 245 -25.97 -12.64 9.31
C LEU A 245 -24.76 -12.82 8.43
N SER A 246 -23.56 -12.69 8.98
CA SER A 246 -22.35 -13.02 8.24
C SER A 246 -21.25 -13.61 9.12
N VAL A 247 -20.46 -14.48 8.52
CA VAL A 247 -19.18 -14.96 9.06
C VAL A 247 -18.10 -14.77 8.03
N GLY A 248 -16.97 -14.23 8.43
CA GLY A 248 -15.84 -13.98 7.55
C GLY A 248 -14.52 -14.33 8.19
N ARG A 249 -13.58 -14.81 7.39
CA ARG A 249 -12.19 -14.98 7.73
C ARG A 249 -11.36 -14.03 6.88
N GLY A 250 -10.74 -13.02 7.53
CA GLY A 250 -9.73 -12.15 6.95
C GLY A 250 -8.33 -12.64 7.26
N TYR A 251 -7.35 -12.14 6.52
CA TYR A 251 -5.93 -12.40 6.75
C TYR A 251 -5.10 -11.16 6.40
N LYS A 252 -3.87 -11.17 6.91
CA LYS A 252 -2.78 -10.26 6.56
C LYS A 252 -1.53 -11.10 6.43
N SER A 253 -0.71 -10.89 5.39
CA SER A 253 0.56 -11.58 5.23
C SER A 253 1.48 -11.34 6.42
N GLY A 254 2.34 -12.29 6.68
CA GLY A 254 3.51 -12.12 7.52
C GLY A 254 4.48 -11.10 6.94
N GLY A 255 5.65 -11.02 7.50
CA GLY A 255 6.68 -10.08 7.08
C GLY A 255 7.87 -10.06 8.04
N PHE A 256 8.58 -8.94 8.04
CA PHE A 256 9.77 -8.75 8.87
C PHE A 256 9.85 -7.32 9.41
N ASN A 257 10.51 -7.17 10.56
CA ASN A 257 10.79 -5.89 11.18
C ASN A 257 12.21 -5.44 10.81
N LEU A 258 12.33 -4.30 10.16
CA LEU A 258 13.61 -3.66 9.92
C LEU A 258 13.96 -2.84 11.15
N GLY A 259 14.82 -3.38 12.01
CA GLY A 259 15.22 -2.71 13.24
C GLY A 259 16.47 -1.87 13.07
N THR A 260 16.33 -0.60 12.79
CA THR A 260 17.44 0.37 12.79
C THR A 260 18.05 0.64 14.18
N GLY A 261 17.80 -0.14 15.17
CA GLY A 261 18.35 -0.02 16.52
C GLY A 261 18.58 -1.37 17.20
N LEU A 262 18.21 -2.45 16.53
CA LEU A 262 18.24 -3.78 17.12
C LEU A 262 19.45 -4.61 16.70
N GLN A 263 20.37 -4.06 15.89
CA GLN A 263 21.60 -4.72 15.50
C GLN A 263 22.36 -5.17 16.74
N GLY A 264 22.43 -6.48 16.94
CA GLY A 264 23.16 -7.12 18.03
C GLY A 264 22.39 -7.36 19.33
N THR A 265 21.09 -7.01 19.43
CA THR A 265 20.30 -7.18 20.67
C THR A 265 19.11 -8.12 20.55
N THR A 266 18.69 -8.49 19.34
CA THR A 266 17.59 -9.41 19.09
C THR A 266 18.09 -10.68 18.38
N SER A 267 17.60 -11.83 18.82
CA SER A 267 17.75 -13.07 18.06
C SER A 267 16.91 -12.96 16.79
N ASP A 268 17.37 -13.57 15.69
CA ASP A 268 16.69 -13.60 14.36
C ASP A 268 15.20 -14.00 14.43
N VAL A 269 14.79 -14.68 15.50
CA VAL A 269 13.41 -15.12 15.78
C VAL A 269 12.41 -13.97 15.93
N ASN A 270 12.86 -12.75 16.26
CA ASN A 270 11.99 -11.61 16.48
C ASN A 270 11.91 -10.65 15.27
N LEU A 271 12.63 -10.93 14.20
CA LEU A 271 12.64 -10.10 13.00
C LEU A 271 11.55 -10.48 12.01
N MET A 272 11.20 -11.78 11.93
CA MET A 272 10.10 -12.27 11.10
C MET A 272 8.86 -12.51 11.94
N TYR A 273 7.70 -12.29 11.35
CA TYR A 273 6.39 -12.57 11.96
C TYR A 273 5.48 -13.30 10.97
N ASP A 274 4.67 -14.22 11.51
CA ASP A 274 3.75 -15.06 10.76
C ASP A 274 2.51 -14.27 10.28
N PRO A 275 1.75 -14.80 9.31
CA PRO A 275 0.47 -14.25 8.90
C PRO A 275 -0.55 -14.17 10.05
N GLU A 276 -1.32 -13.10 10.04
CA GLU A 276 -2.40 -12.90 10.99
C GLU A 276 -3.75 -13.27 10.37
N TYR A 277 -4.63 -13.88 11.17
CA TYR A 277 -5.97 -14.24 10.76
C TYR A 277 -7.01 -13.69 11.73
N LEU A 278 -8.10 -13.16 11.17
CA LEU A 278 -9.23 -12.64 11.93
C LEU A 278 -10.52 -13.37 11.53
N TRP A 279 -11.29 -13.84 12.51
CA TRP A 279 -12.66 -14.26 12.31
C TRP A 279 -13.62 -13.17 12.77
N ASN A 280 -14.54 -12.80 11.88
CA ASN A 280 -15.60 -11.84 12.17
C ASN A 280 -16.97 -12.55 12.09
N TYR A 281 -17.78 -12.35 13.12
CA TYR A 281 -19.17 -12.81 13.19
C TYR A 281 -20.05 -11.59 13.40
N GLU A 282 -20.96 -11.36 12.49
CA GLU A 282 -21.77 -10.16 12.50
C GLU A 282 -23.24 -10.49 12.26
N MET A 283 -24.12 -9.81 12.98
CA MET A 283 -25.56 -9.78 12.72
C MET A 283 -26.07 -8.35 12.83
N GLY A 284 -27.02 -8.00 11.98
CA GLY A 284 -27.57 -6.66 11.98
C GLY A 284 -28.96 -6.56 11.42
N VAL A 285 -29.59 -5.45 11.74
CA VAL A 285 -30.91 -5.06 11.25
C VAL A 285 -30.81 -3.62 10.76
N ASN A 286 -31.21 -3.38 9.52
CA ASN A 286 -31.35 -2.06 8.92
C ASN A 286 -32.84 -1.75 8.76
N ILE A 287 -33.27 -0.60 9.23
CA ILE A 287 -34.68 -0.16 9.24
C ILE A 287 -34.80 1.13 8.44
#